data_fc17bf2ba173b44811d1f92bb2e900c9
#
_entry.id   fc17bf2ba173b44811d1f92bb2e900c9
#
_cell.length_a   1.000
_cell.length_b   1.000
_cell.length_c   1.000
_cell.angle_alpha   90.00
_cell.angle_beta   90.00
_cell.angle_gamma   90.00
#
_symmetry.space_group_name_H-M   'P 1'
#
loop_
_entity.id
_entity.type
_entity.pdbx_description
1 polymer ?
#
loop_
_entity_poly.entity_id
_entity_poly.type
_entity_poly.pdbx_seq_one_letter_code
_entity_poly.pdbx_strand_id
1 'polypeptide(L)'
;MSNEEWVPGSKAELLASIEREWKSLIDVAAKLDFTKMTTPDEGGWSPKDNLAHLAEWMNVLMGYHLDRRPSHEVLQVSEEVTKGWDMEIINPVLFERNRNRPLQDVLADLKSVYVELINKLESMTFEDLLMPRHADDPEKRPVLMWVLGDTTDHFAEHRAMIEKML
;
A
#
# COMPACT_ATOMS: atom_id res chain seq x y z
N MET A 1 7.83 -29.18 -1.76
CA MET A 1 8.63 -27.96 -1.43
C MET A 1 7.67 -26.96 -0.81
N SER A 2 7.82 -26.68 0.46
CA SER A 2 7.13 -25.56 1.08
C SER A 2 7.69 -24.29 0.44
N ASN A 3 6.83 -23.49 -0.23
CA ASN A 3 7.15 -22.10 -0.48
C ASN A 3 7.21 -21.41 0.89
N GLU A 4 8.39 -21.45 1.51
CA GLU A 4 8.63 -20.57 2.64
C GLU A 4 8.55 -19.14 2.09
N GLU A 5 7.50 -18.43 2.45
CA GLU A 5 7.40 -17.01 2.15
C GLU A 5 8.64 -16.33 2.70
N TRP A 6 9.34 -15.59 1.82
CA TRP A 6 10.52 -14.85 2.24
C TRP A 6 10.14 -13.79 3.28
N VAL A 7 10.83 -13.81 4.40
CA VAL A 7 10.65 -12.85 5.47
C VAL A 7 12.00 -12.18 5.76
N PRO A 8 12.07 -10.85 5.86
CA PRO A 8 13.32 -10.16 6.18
C PRO A 8 13.80 -10.52 7.59
N GLY A 9 15.09 -10.71 7.76
CA GLY A 9 15.72 -10.99 9.04
C GLY A 9 16.16 -9.75 9.80
N SER A 10 16.05 -8.57 9.19
CA SER A 10 16.44 -7.29 9.79
C SER A 10 15.68 -6.12 9.17
N LYS A 11 15.72 -4.97 9.85
CA LYS A 11 15.16 -3.72 9.31
C LYS A 11 15.86 -3.31 8.01
N ALA A 12 17.17 -3.49 7.91
CA ALA A 12 17.92 -3.18 6.69
C ALA A 12 17.45 -4.02 5.50
N GLU A 13 17.22 -5.32 5.69
CA GLU A 13 16.67 -6.20 4.66
C GLU A 13 15.24 -5.81 4.27
N LEU A 14 14.40 -5.45 5.24
CA LEU A 14 13.05 -4.96 5.00
C LEU A 14 13.05 -3.72 4.12
N LEU A 15 13.79 -2.69 4.53
CA LEU A 15 13.86 -1.42 3.80
C LEU A 15 14.44 -1.60 2.40
N ALA A 16 15.45 -2.46 2.23
CA ALA A 16 16.02 -2.77 0.92
C ALA A 16 15.00 -3.46 -0.01
N SER A 17 14.19 -4.36 0.52
CA SER A 17 13.14 -5.03 -0.28
C SER A 17 12.01 -4.08 -0.68
N ILE A 18 11.59 -3.21 0.24
CA ILE A 18 10.58 -2.19 -0.05
C ILE A 18 11.10 -1.23 -1.14
N GLU A 19 12.33 -0.75 -1.02
CA GLU A 19 12.93 0.14 -2.02
C GLU A 19 13.02 -0.52 -3.39
N ARG A 20 13.41 -1.79 -3.45
CA ARG A 20 13.50 -2.54 -4.72
C ARG A 20 12.15 -2.63 -5.42
N GLU A 21 11.09 -2.99 -4.70
CA GLU A 21 9.75 -3.09 -5.27
C GLU A 21 9.17 -1.71 -5.63
N TRP A 22 9.44 -0.71 -4.82
CA TRP A 22 9.08 0.67 -5.13
C TRP A 22 9.73 1.17 -6.42
N LYS A 23 11.05 1.00 -6.56
CA LYS A 23 11.76 1.41 -7.79
C LYS A 23 11.23 0.68 -9.01
N SER A 24 10.98 -0.61 -8.89
CA SER A 24 10.41 -1.41 -9.97
C SER A 24 9.02 -0.91 -10.40
N LEU A 25 8.17 -0.54 -9.44
CA LEU A 25 6.86 0.06 -9.70
C LEU A 25 6.98 1.41 -10.43
N ILE A 26 7.83 2.29 -9.92
CA ILE A 26 8.03 3.63 -10.50
C ILE A 26 8.64 3.54 -11.90
N ASP A 27 9.58 2.64 -12.14
CA ASP A 27 10.19 2.42 -13.45
C ASP A 27 9.14 1.97 -14.49
N VAL A 28 8.22 1.10 -14.11
CA VAL A 28 7.11 0.67 -14.97
C VAL A 28 6.17 1.84 -15.25
N ALA A 29 5.76 2.56 -14.21
CA ALA A 29 4.87 3.72 -14.36
C ALA A 29 5.46 4.80 -15.27
N ALA A 30 6.79 5.02 -15.19
CA ALA A 30 7.49 6.02 -16.01
C ALA A 30 7.51 5.69 -17.51
N LYS A 31 7.23 4.45 -17.90
CA LYS A 31 7.15 4.04 -19.32
C LYS A 31 5.80 4.36 -19.96
N LEU A 32 4.79 4.69 -19.16
CA LEU A 32 3.46 5.00 -19.66
C LEU A 32 3.32 6.50 -19.93
N ASP A 33 2.75 6.83 -21.09
CA ASP A 33 2.35 8.21 -21.38
C ASP A 33 1.05 8.59 -20.65
N PHE A 34 0.66 9.85 -20.74
CA PHE A 34 -0.55 10.36 -20.07
C PHE A 34 -1.80 9.56 -20.46
N THR A 35 -1.96 9.23 -21.73
CA THR A 35 -3.14 8.51 -22.24
C THR A 35 -3.22 7.12 -21.59
N LYS A 36 -2.14 6.36 -21.60
CA LYS A 36 -2.07 5.03 -20.98
C LYS A 36 -2.25 5.10 -19.47
N MET A 37 -1.67 6.09 -18.80
CA MET A 37 -1.80 6.29 -17.35
C MET A 37 -3.24 6.56 -16.92
N THR A 38 -4.06 7.15 -17.78
CA THR A 38 -5.43 7.56 -17.47
C THR A 38 -6.51 6.72 -18.16
N THR A 39 -6.13 5.70 -18.91
CA THR A 39 -7.06 4.78 -19.56
C THR A 39 -7.36 3.59 -18.66
N PRO A 40 -8.64 3.33 -18.31
CA PRO A 40 -9.01 2.15 -17.55
C PRO A 40 -8.70 0.84 -18.29
N ASP A 41 -8.32 -0.18 -17.52
CA ASP A 41 -8.23 -1.55 -18.01
C ASP A 41 -9.60 -2.22 -18.10
N GLU A 42 -9.65 -3.53 -18.38
CA GLU A 42 -10.89 -4.31 -18.45
C GLU A 42 -11.66 -4.33 -17.14
N GLY A 43 -10.97 -4.19 -16.00
CA GLY A 43 -11.57 -4.10 -14.66
C GLY A 43 -12.09 -2.72 -14.29
N GLY A 44 -11.87 -1.72 -15.15
CA GLY A 44 -12.31 -0.34 -14.92
C GLY A 44 -11.31 0.54 -14.15
N TRP A 45 -10.10 0.05 -13.91
CA TRP A 45 -9.03 0.77 -13.19
C TRP A 45 -7.93 1.21 -14.16
N SER A 46 -7.60 2.51 -14.15
CA SER A 46 -6.42 3.01 -14.86
C SER A 46 -5.15 2.78 -14.01
N PRO A 47 -3.95 2.85 -14.63
CA PRO A 47 -2.70 2.91 -13.86
C PRO A 47 -2.71 3.99 -12.79
N LYS A 48 -3.24 5.19 -13.08
CA LYS A 48 -3.41 6.26 -12.10
C LYS A 48 -4.27 5.80 -10.90
N ASP A 49 -5.36 5.09 -11.12
CA ASP A 49 -6.22 4.57 -10.05
C ASP A 49 -5.48 3.56 -9.18
N ASN A 50 -4.68 2.68 -9.79
CA ASN A 50 -3.81 1.75 -9.08
C ASN A 50 -2.81 2.49 -8.17
N LEU A 51 -2.17 3.55 -8.68
CA LEU A 51 -1.21 4.33 -7.90
C LEU A 51 -1.88 5.11 -6.76
N ALA A 52 -3.07 5.67 -6.99
CA ALA A 52 -3.84 6.33 -5.93
C ALA A 52 -4.23 5.34 -4.83
N HIS A 53 -4.63 4.13 -5.20
CA HIS A 53 -4.96 3.05 -4.26
C HIS A 53 -3.74 2.68 -3.38
N LEU A 54 -2.56 2.56 -3.96
CA LEU A 54 -1.33 2.30 -3.20
C LEU A 54 -1.03 3.40 -2.18
N ALA A 55 -1.23 4.66 -2.55
CA ALA A 55 -1.04 5.79 -1.62
C ALA A 55 -2.03 5.71 -0.44
N GLU A 56 -3.29 5.39 -0.69
CA GLU A 56 -4.31 5.21 0.36
C GLU A 56 -3.90 4.10 1.34
N TRP A 57 -3.46 2.96 0.83
CA TRP A 57 -3.08 1.82 1.68
C TRP A 57 -1.77 2.01 2.43
N MET A 58 -0.82 2.78 1.90
CA MET A 58 0.34 3.23 2.68
C MET A 58 -0.07 4.12 3.85
N ASN A 59 -1.05 5.00 3.68
CA ASN A 59 -1.63 5.78 4.78
C ASN A 59 -2.32 4.88 5.82
N VAL A 60 -3.04 3.86 5.39
CA VAL A 60 -3.64 2.87 6.28
C VAL A 60 -2.57 2.12 7.07
N LEU A 61 -1.50 1.69 6.40
CA LEU A 61 -0.38 1.04 7.07
C LEU A 61 0.17 1.92 8.20
N MET A 62 0.50 3.16 7.91
CA MET A 62 1.05 4.09 8.91
C MET A 62 0.05 4.41 10.03
N GLY A 63 -1.13 4.87 9.68
CA GLY A 63 -2.09 5.39 10.65
C GLY A 63 -2.80 4.31 11.44
N TYR A 64 -3.24 3.24 10.78
CA TYR A 64 -4.02 2.18 11.42
C TYR A 64 -3.14 1.07 11.99
N HIS A 65 -2.18 0.55 11.21
CA HIS A 65 -1.37 -0.57 11.68
C HIS A 65 -0.19 -0.16 12.57
N LEU A 66 0.50 0.93 12.26
CA LEU A 66 1.67 1.37 13.03
C LEU A 66 1.30 2.31 14.18
N ASP A 67 0.48 3.32 13.93
CA ASP A 67 0.08 4.31 14.94
C ASP A 67 -1.16 3.89 15.76
N ARG A 68 -1.82 2.80 15.37
CA ARG A 68 -2.99 2.24 16.08
C ARG A 68 -4.18 3.19 16.19
N ARG A 69 -4.34 4.11 15.23
CA ARG A 69 -5.48 5.01 15.13
C ARG A 69 -6.71 4.29 14.58
N PRO A 70 -7.92 4.74 14.90
CA PRO A 70 -9.14 4.18 14.31
C PRO A 70 -9.11 4.21 12.78
N SER A 71 -9.48 3.09 12.16
CA SER A 71 -9.40 2.93 10.70
C SER A 71 -10.24 3.96 9.93
N HIS A 72 -11.44 4.27 10.41
CA HIS A 72 -12.30 5.25 9.75
C HIS A 72 -11.74 6.68 9.78
N GLU A 73 -11.02 7.04 10.85
CA GLU A 73 -10.33 8.34 10.92
C GLU A 73 -9.16 8.40 9.94
N VAL A 74 -8.36 7.31 9.86
CA VAL A 74 -7.22 7.23 8.94
C VAL A 74 -7.69 7.28 7.49
N LEU A 75 -8.73 6.53 7.16
CA LEU A 75 -9.33 6.50 5.82
C LEU A 75 -10.20 7.72 5.51
N GLN A 76 -10.52 8.55 6.52
CA GLN A 76 -11.40 9.71 6.37
C GLN A 76 -12.76 9.32 5.75
N VAL A 77 -13.34 8.27 6.29
CA VAL A 77 -14.66 7.75 5.92
C VAL A 77 -15.54 7.62 7.16
N SER A 78 -16.84 7.35 6.97
CA SER A 78 -17.68 7.04 8.11
C SER A 78 -17.30 5.73 8.77
N GLU A 79 -17.52 5.60 10.07
CA GLU A 79 -17.24 4.38 10.83
C GLU A 79 -17.94 3.15 10.23
N GLU A 80 -19.14 3.33 9.67
CA GLU A 80 -19.91 2.27 9.03
C GLU A 80 -19.16 1.63 7.84
N VAL A 81 -18.39 2.42 7.09
CA VAL A 81 -17.61 1.93 5.93
C VAL A 81 -16.52 0.94 6.37
N THR A 82 -15.90 1.16 7.52
CA THR A 82 -14.79 0.31 8.00
C THR A 82 -15.21 -0.77 8.98
N LYS A 83 -16.46 -0.77 9.43
CA LYS A 83 -16.97 -1.62 10.51
C LYS A 83 -16.72 -3.12 10.31
N GLY A 84 -16.92 -3.62 9.10
CA GLY A 84 -16.70 -5.03 8.76
C GLY A 84 -15.33 -5.32 8.16
N TRP A 85 -14.50 -4.29 7.98
CA TRP A 85 -13.21 -4.38 7.28
C TRP A 85 -13.31 -5.10 5.93
N ASP A 86 -14.41 -4.80 5.20
CA ASP A 86 -14.75 -5.41 3.92
C ASP A 86 -14.18 -4.59 2.77
N MET A 87 -13.23 -5.16 2.04
CA MET A 87 -12.57 -4.51 0.92
C MET A 87 -13.52 -4.24 -0.25
N GLU A 88 -14.57 -5.02 -0.39
CA GLU A 88 -15.61 -4.77 -1.41
C GLU A 88 -16.45 -3.52 -1.11
N ILE A 89 -16.42 -3.04 0.12
CA ILE A 89 -17.05 -1.78 0.55
C ILE A 89 -16.03 -0.65 0.56
N ILE A 90 -14.85 -0.87 1.13
CA ILE A 90 -13.83 0.16 1.33
C ILE A 90 -13.22 0.60 0.00
N ASN A 91 -12.76 -0.34 -0.83
CA ASN A 91 -12.05 0.00 -2.07
C ASN A 91 -12.87 0.82 -3.06
N PRO A 92 -14.16 0.58 -3.29
CA PRO A 92 -14.97 1.46 -4.14
C PRO A 92 -15.08 2.90 -3.62
N VAL A 93 -15.14 3.10 -2.32
CA VAL A 93 -15.17 4.45 -1.73
C VAL A 93 -13.85 5.18 -2.00
N LEU A 94 -12.71 4.51 -1.82
CA LEU A 94 -11.39 5.08 -2.10
C LEU A 94 -11.21 5.35 -3.60
N PHE A 95 -11.66 4.44 -4.45
CA PHE A 95 -11.63 4.60 -5.90
C PHE A 95 -12.41 5.84 -6.35
N GLU A 96 -13.65 5.98 -5.89
CA GLU A 96 -14.52 7.11 -6.29
C GLU A 96 -13.93 8.48 -5.92
N ARG A 97 -13.33 8.62 -4.73
CA ARG A 97 -12.73 9.91 -4.34
C ARG A 97 -11.46 10.27 -5.08
N ASN A 98 -10.77 9.29 -5.67
CA ASN A 98 -9.50 9.49 -6.37
C ASN A 98 -9.63 9.54 -7.90
N ARG A 99 -10.68 8.95 -8.49
CA ARG A 99 -10.78 8.73 -9.94
C ARG A 99 -10.67 9.99 -10.79
N ASN A 100 -11.15 11.13 -10.29
CA ASN A 100 -11.14 12.41 -11.01
C ASN A 100 -9.96 13.32 -10.62
N ARG A 101 -9.05 12.85 -9.75
CA ARG A 101 -7.87 13.63 -9.39
C ARG A 101 -6.90 13.71 -10.56
N PRO A 102 -6.24 14.88 -10.76
CA PRO A 102 -5.20 15.00 -11.78
C PRO A 102 -4.06 14.01 -11.55
N LEU A 103 -3.51 13.45 -12.63
CA LEU A 103 -2.40 12.49 -12.56
C LEU A 103 -1.21 13.03 -11.76
N GLN A 104 -0.83 14.28 -11.99
CA GLN A 104 0.29 14.92 -11.30
C GLN A 104 0.08 14.96 -9.78
N ASP A 105 -1.15 15.17 -9.30
CA ASP A 105 -1.47 15.21 -7.88
C ASP A 105 -1.39 13.81 -7.27
N VAL A 106 -1.88 12.81 -7.97
CA VAL A 106 -1.75 11.39 -7.55
C VAL A 106 -0.29 10.98 -7.45
N LEU A 107 0.53 11.32 -8.44
CA LEU A 107 1.96 11.00 -8.42
C LEU A 107 2.71 11.73 -7.31
N ALA A 108 2.37 12.99 -7.05
CA ALA A 108 2.99 13.77 -5.96
C ALA A 108 2.63 13.17 -4.59
N ASP A 109 1.36 12.83 -4.37
CA ASP A 109 0.91 12.18 -3.14
C ASP A 109 1.57 10.82 -2.94
N LEU A 110 1.62 10.00 -3.97
CA LEU A 110 2.24 8.68 -3.91
C LEU A 110 3.69 8.76 -3.42
N LYS A 111 4.47 9.67 -4.00
CA LYS A 111 5.87 9.89 -3.61
C LYS A 111 6.00 10.43 -2.19
N SER A 112 5.15 11.38 -1.81
CA SER A 112 5.15 11.98 -0.48
C SER A 112 4.83 10.94 0.60
N VAL A 113 3.78 10.16 0.39
CA VAL A 113 3.37 9.10 1.33
C VAL A 113 4.44 8.02 1.45
N TYR A 114 5.08 7.64 0.34
CA TYR A 114 6.20 6.69 0.38
C TYR A 114 7.37 7.19 1.25
N VAL A 115 7.77 8.44 1.08
CA VAL A 115 8.83 9.04 1.91
C VAL A 115 8.44 9.06 3.39
N GLU A 116 7.20 9.43 3.70
CA GLU A 116 6.69 9.40 5.08
C GLU A 116 6.72 7.99 5.66
N LEU A 117 6.30 6.98 4.89
CA LEU A 117 6.34 5.59 5.30
C LEU A 117 7.76 5.10 5.60
N ILE A 118 8.71 5.39 4.73
CA ILE A 118 10.11 5.00 4.95
C ILE A 118 10.66 5.68 6.21
N ASN A 119 10.42 6.97 6.40
CA ASN A 119 10.82 7.69 7.61
C ASN A 119 10.20 7.08 8.87
N LYS A 120 8.92 6.70 8.80
CA LYS A 120 8.24 6.04 9.91
C LYS A 120 8.89 4.70 10.25
N LEU A 121 9.14 3.85 9.28
CA LEU A 121 9.79 2.55 9.48
C LEU A 121 11.22 2.70 10.00
N GLU A 122 11.98 3.69 9.51
CA GLU A 122 13.32 3.98 10.02
C GLU A 122 13.30 4.40 11.49
N SER A 123 12.27 5.09 11.96
CA SER A 123 12.11 5.50 13.35
C SER A 123 11.74 4.35 14.30
N MET A 124 11.28 3.22 13.78
CA MET A 124 10.88 2.05 14.56
C MET A 124 12.04 1.06 14.65
N THR A 125 12.07 0.27 15.74
CA THR A 125 13.00 -0.86 15.84
C THR A 125 12.44 -2.07 15.09
N PHE A 126 13.30 -2.99 14.70
CA PHE A 126 12.85 -4.24 14.08
C PHE A 126 12.02 -5.07 15.06
N GLU A 127 12.38 -5.06 16.34
CA GLU A 127 11.65 -5.71 17.44
C GLU A 127 10.20 -5.18 17.54
N ASP A 128 9.97 -3.89 17.35
CA ASP A 128 8.61 -3.31 17.30
C ASP A 128 7.78 -3.97 16.20
N LEU A 129 8.39 -4.24 15.04
CA LEU A 129 7.71 -4.86 13.90
C LEU A 129 7.44 -6.36 14.10
N LEU A 130 8.17 -7.01 15.00
CA LEU A 130 7.96 -8.42 15.35
C LEU A 130 6.88 -8.62 16.41
N MET A 131 6.39 -7.55 17.03
CA MET A 131 5.30 -7.63 18.01
C MET A 131 3.98 -8.00 17.31
N PRO A 132 3.10 -8.77 18.00
CA PRO A 132 1.77 -9.06 17.46
C PRO A 132 0.99 -7.79 17.14
N ARG A 133 0.36 -7.76 15.95
CA ARG A 133 -0.48 -6.62 15.57
C ARG A 133 -1.77 -6.55 16.39
N HIS A 134 -2.41 -7.69 16.61
CA HIS A 134 -3.64 -7.82 17.38
C HIS A 134 -3.41 -8.72 18.60
N ALA A 135 -3.76 -8.23 19.78
CA ALA A 135 -3.56 -8.98 21.02
C ALA A 135 -4.40 -10.26 21.10
N ASP A 136 -5.56 -10.26 20.45
CA ASP A 136 -6.53 -11.35 20.40
C ASP A 136 -6.31 -12.32 19.21
N ASP A 137 -5.32 -12.06 18.36
CA ASP A 137 -4.98 -12.97 17.29
C ASP A 137 -4.34 -14.25 17.83
N PRO A 138 -4.98 -15.43 17.68
CA PRO A 138 -4.42 -16.69 18.18
C PRO A 138 -3.07 -17.05 17.53
N GLU A 139 -2.83 -16.60 16.30
CA GLU A 139 -1.57 -16.84 15.58
C GLU A 139 -0.47 -15.84 15.94
N LYS A 140 -0.80 -14.81 16.73
CA LYS A 140 0.16 -13.76 17.12
C LYS A 140 0.92 -13.16 15.94
N ARG A 141 0.23 -12.96 14.82
CA ARG A 141 0.86 -12.43 13.60
C ARG A 141 1.51 -11.08 13.84
N PRO A 142 2.80 -10.94 13.51
CA PRO A 142 3.54 -9.70 13.79
C PRO A 142 3.11 -8.57 12.87
N VAL A 143 3.31 -7.33 13.34
CA VAL A 143 3.09 -6.10 12.54
C VAL A 143 3.78 -6.19 11.18
N LEU A 144 4.96 -6.81 11.12
CA LEU A 144 5.74 -7.01 9.91
C LEU A 144 4.93 -7.61 8.75
N MET A 145 3.97 -8.50 9.02
CA MET A 145 3.14 -9.10 7.98
C MET A 145 2.28 -8.05 7.25
N TRP A 146 1.73 -7.08 7.98
CA TRP A 146 0.98 -5.97 7.37
C TRP A 146 1.91 -5.00 6.64
N VAL A 147 3.11 -4.77 7.16
CA VAL A 147 4.12 -3.96 6.46
C VAL A 147 4.46 -4.58 5.10
N LEU A 148 4.75 -5.88 5.05
CA LEU A 148 5.02 -6.58 3.79
C LEU A 148 3.81 -6.59 2.87
N GLY A 149 2.62 -6.87 3.41
CA GLY A 149 1.36 -6.92 2.65
C GLY A 149 1.01 -5.61 1.98
N ASP A 150 1.23 -4.48 2.67
CA ASP A 150 0.91 -3.14 2.16
C ASP A 150 2.08 -2.44 1.44
N THR A 151 3.24 -3.09 1.34
CA THR A 151 4.41 -2.56 0.61
C THR A 151 4.87 -3.52 -0.47
N THR A 152 5.82 -4.41 -0.18
CA THR A 152 6.45 -5.27 -1.19
C THR A 152 5.42 -6.06 -2.01
N ASP A 153 4.48 -6.71 -1.36
CA ASP A 153 3.47 -7.54 -2.01
C ASP A 153 2.49 -6.68 -2.82
N HIS A 154 2.02 -5.59 -2.24
CA HIS A 154 1.06 -4.68 -2.84
C HIS A 154 1.66 -3.92 -4.04
N PHE A 155 2.91 -3.45 -3.90
CA PHE A 155 3.62 -2.80 -5.01
C PHE A 155 3.81 -3.76 -6.18
N ALA A 156 4.19 -5.00 -5.91
CA ALA A 156 4.37 -6.02 -6.95
C ALA A 156 3.05 -6.38 -7.64
N GLU A 157 1.96 -6.52 -6.89
CA GLU A 157 0.62 -6.82 -7.41
C GLU A 157 0.14 -5.71 -8.37
N HIS A 158 0.18 -4.45 -7.92
CA HIS A 158 -0.27 -3.33 -8.73
C HIS A 158 0.69 -3.01 -9.88
N ARG A 159 1.99 -3.24 -9.72
CA ARG A 159 2.93 -3.17 -10.83
C ARG A 159 2.55 -4.14 -11.96
N ALA A 160 2.20 -5.38 -11.61
CA ALA A 160 1.77 -6.37 -12.61
C ALA A 160 0.51 -5.94 -13.36
N MET A 161 -0.43 -5.27 -12.68
CA MET A 161 -1.62 -4.70 -13.33
C MET A 161 -1.25 -3.57 -14.29
N ILE A 162 -0.35 -2.68 -13.88
CA ILE A 162 0.11 -1.54 -14.70
C ILE A 162 0.91 -2.02 -15.91
N GLU A 163 1.74 -3.05 -15.76
CA GLU A 163 2.52 -3.64 -16.85
C GLU A 163 1.66 -4.11 -18.03
N LYS A 164 0.44 -4.53 -17.77
CA LYS A 164 -0.50 -4.93 -18.83
C LYS A 164 -0.88 -3.78 -19.77
N MET A 165 -0.67 -2.54 -19.35
CA MET A 165 -0.96 -1.35 -20.15
C MET A 165 0.23 -0.88 -21.01
N LEU A 166 1.40 -1.53 -20.87
CA LEU A 166 2.56 -1.28 -21.75
C LEU A 166 2.28 -1.81 -23.15
#